data_5e18d23969859c2824cff50648719d83
#
_entry.id   5e18d23969859c2824cff50648719d83
#
_cell.length_a   1.000
_cell.length_b   1.000
_cell.length_c   1.000
_cell.angle_alpha   90.00
_cell.angle_beta   90.00
_cell.angle_gamma   90.00
#
_symmetry.space_group_name_H-M   'P 1'
#
loop_
_entity.id
_entity.type
_entity.pdbx_description
1 polymer ?
#
loop_
_entity_poly.entity_id
_entity_poly.type
_entity_poly.pdbx_seq_one_letter_code
_entity_poly.pdbx_strand_id
1 'polypeptide(L)'
;HEASKSATDTLYLGGPTVLDAVFALVQSRTVPADGTLALTGDIYLAISDTAVDNAMIPAAEERARFFVGAVVWRRGELDAEIKQGAWYVLDATPELVLPKRTTGLWEELVRQAEISANAI
;
A
#
# COMPACT_ATOMS: atom_id res chain seq x y z
N HIS A 1 2.83 -0.37 -19.44
CA HIS A 1 1.40 -0.69 -19.63
C HIS A 1 0.72 0.38 -20.47
N GLU A 2 -0.07 -0.04 -21.42
CA GLU A 2 -0.82 0.91 -22.23
C GLU A 2 -1.85 1.67 -21.39
N ALA A 3 -2.46 1.02 -20.41
CA ALA A 3 -3.43 1.65 -19.53
C ALA A 3 -2.80 2.81 -18.72
N SER A 4 -1.52 2.69 -18.34
CA SER A 4 -0.84 3.74 -17.58
C SER A 4 -0.62 5.02 -18.36
N LYS A 5 -0.58 4.94 -19.69
CA LYS A 5 -0.38 6.11 -20.53
C LYS A 5 -1.58 7.05 -20.57
N SER A 6 -2.77 6.53 -20.32
CA SER A 6 -3.99 7.33 -20.28
C SER A 6 -4.37 7.77 -18.86
N ALA A 7 -3.67 7.27 -17.85
CA ALA A 7 -3.98 7.59 -16.47
C ALA A 7 -3.43 8.96 -16.09
N THR A 8 -4.28 9.74 -15.44
CA THR A 8 -3.88 11.00 -14.82
C THR A 8 -3.49 10.78 -13.37
N ASP A 9 -3.43 9.53 -12.94
CA ASP A 9 -3.17 9.15 -11.57
C ASP A 9 -1.72 9.37 -11.18
N THR A 10 -1.51 9.75 -9.93
CA THR A 10 -0.19 9.89 -9.36
C THR A 10 0.42 8.51 -9.14
N LEU A 11 1.67 8.35 -9.54
CA LEU A 11 2.45 7.15 -9.24
C LEU A 11 3.34 7.46 -8.05
N TYR A 12 3.17 6.69 -6.98
CA TYR A 12 3.92 6.88 -5.74
C TYR A 12 5.15 5.99 -5.70
N LEU A 13 6.17 6.41 -4.97
CA LEU A 13 7.33 5.57 -4.70
C LEU A 13 7.01 4.67 -3.50
N GLY A 14 6.97 3.36 -3.72
CA GLY A 14 6.62 2.38 -2.69
C GLY A 14 7.81 1.90 -1.86
N GLY A 15 9.03 2.12 -2.33
CA GLY A 15 10.25 1.73 -1.64
C GLY A 15 11.45 1.74 -2.56
N PRO A 16 12.65 1.47 -2.03
CA PRO A 16 13.91 1.64 -2.77
C PRO A 16 14.29 0.44 -3.64
N THR A 17 13.58 -0.66 -3.56
CA THR A 17 13.92 -1.88 -4.32
C THR A 17 12.80 -2.22 -5.30
N VAL A 18 13.07 -3.16 -6.21
CA VAL A 18 12.12 -3.64 -7.22
C VAL A 18 11.54 -2.45 -8.02
N LEU A 19 12.41 -1.54 -8.45
CA LEU A 19 11.99 -0.30 -9.11
C LEU A 19 11.42 -0.49 -10.52
N ASP A 20 11.47 -1.70 -11.04
CA ASP A 20 10.89 -2.10 -12.33
C ASP A 20 9.48 -2.69 -12.20
N ALA A 21 8.96 -2.78 -10.98
CA ALA A 21 7.64 -3.36 -10.72
C ALA A 21 6.67 -2.29 -10.23
N VAL A 22 5.42 -2.40 -10.68
CA VAL A 22 4.31 -1.57 -10.23
C VAL A 22 3.34 -2.42 -9.44
N PHE A 23 2.91 -1.90 -8.29
CA PHE A 23 1.94 -2.52 -7.42
C PHE A 23 0.75 -1.58 -7.26
N ALA A 24 -0.41 -2.13 -6.94
CA ALA A 24 -1.59 -1.29 -6.67
C ALA A 24 -2.24 -1.69 -5.35
N LEU A 25 -2.59 -0.68 -4.55
CA LEU A 25 -3.53 -0.86 -3.45
C LEU A 25 -4.92 -0.56 -3.98
N VAL A 26 -5.83 -1.51 -3.80
CA VAL A 26 -7.18 -1.42 -4.34
C VAL A 26 -8.19 -1.57 -3.21
N GLN A 27 -9.13 -0.65 -3.14
CA GLN A 27 -10.29 -0.78 -2.28
C GLN A 27 -11.45 -1.28 -3.12
N SER A 28 -11.99 -2.47 -2.79
CA SER A 28 -13.04 -3.10 -3.56
C SER A 28 -14.01 -3.84 -2.65
N ARG A 29 -15.30 -3.73 -2.95
CA ARG A 29 -16.34 -4.46 -2.20
C ARG A 29 -16.39 -5.93 -2.55
N THR A 30 -15.85 -6.31 -3.70
CA THR A 30 -15.81 -7.69 -4.14
C THR A 30 -14.37 -8.17 -4.16
N VAL A 31 -14.16 -9.47 -3.95
CA VAL A 31 -12.81 -10.03 -4.02
C VAL A 31 -12.30 -9.91 -5.46
N PRO A 32 -11.18 -9.22 -5.67
CA PRO A 32 -10.61 -9.10 -7.01
C PRO A 32 -10.16 -10.43 -7.57
N ALA A 33 -9.91 -10.48 -8.88
CA ALA A 33 -9.41 -11.65 -9.56
C ALA A 33 -8.00 -12.04 -9.05
N ASP A 34 -7.49 -13.16 -9.56
CA ASP A 34 -6.18 -13.68 -9.19
C ASP A 34 -5.07 -12.64 -9.32
N GLY A 35 -4.03 -12.79 -8.52
CA GLY A 35 -2.89 -11.87 -8.51
C GLY A 35 -3.00 -10.76 -7.49
N THR A 36 -3.95 -10.91 -6.54
CA THR A 36 -4.11 -9.97 -5.43
C THR A 36 -3.96 -10.67 -4.10
N LEU A 37 -3.57 -9.90 -3.08
CA LEU A 37 -3.51 -10.36 -1.69
C LEU A 37 -4.44 -9.49 -0.84
N ALA A 38 -5.23 -10.14 0.00
CA ALA A 38 -6.06 -9.43 0.97
C ALA A 38 -5.18 -8.84 2.07
N LEU A 39 -5.35 -7.58 2.40
CA LEU A 39 -4.57 -6.92 3.45
C LEU A 39 -5.41 -6.65 4.70
N THR A 40 -6.34 -5.73 4.60
CA THR A 40 -7.20 -5.35 5.74
C THR A 40 -8.54 -4.85 5.21
N GLY A 41 -9.63 -5.24 5.83
CA GLY A 41 -10.96 -4.82 5.41
C GLY A 41 -11.20 -5.14 3.95
N ASP A 42 -11.53 -4.13 3.18
CA ASP A 42 -11.78 -4.22 1.75
C ASP A 42 -10.58 -3.77 0.89
N ILE A 43 -9.38 -3.77 1.49
CA ILE A 43 -8.14 -3.36 0.81
C ILE A 43 -7.39 -4.60 0.35
N TYR A 44 -6.97 -4.57 -0.92
CA TYR A 44 -6.21 -5.64 -1.57
C TYR A 44 -4.94 -5.08 -2.20
N LEU A 45 -3.90 -5.89 -2.25
CA LEU A 45 -2.67 -5.56 -2.96
C LEU A 45 -2.63 -6.31 -4.28
N ALA A 46 -2.64 -5.58 -5.40
CA ALA A 46 -2.48 -6.14 -6.73
C ALA A 46 -0.99 -6.28 -7.03
N ILE A 47 -0.57 -7.49 -7.36
CA ILE A 47 0.84 -7.82 -7.56
C ILE A 47 1.13 -8.19 -9.00
N SER A 48 0.27 -9.02 -9.64
CA SER A 48 0.49 -9.43 -11.01
C SER A 48 0.21 -8.29 -11.99
N ASP A 49 0.83 -8.36 -13.17
CA ASP A 49 0.61 -7.36 -14.20
C ASP A 49 -0.87 -7.25 -14.57
N THR A 50 -1.56 -8.38 -14.67
CA THR A 50 -2.98 -8.41 -14.98
C THR A 50 -3.81 -7.73 -13.89
N ALA A 51 -3.51 -8.02 -12.63
CA ALA A 51 -4.24 -7.41 -11.51
C ALA A 51 -4.01 -5.90 -11.45
N VAL A 52 -2.79 -5.46 -11.71
CA VAL A 52 -2.46 -4.03 -11.75
C VAL A 52 -3.17 -3.35 -12.92
N ASP A 53 -3.17 -3.97 -14.10
CA ASP A 53 -3.89 -3.42 -15.26
C ASP A 53 -5.39 -3.31 -15.00
N ASN A 54 -5.98 -4.31 -14.37
CA ASN A 54 -7.40 -4.27 -14.01
C ASN A 54 -7.70 -3.14 -13.02
N ALA A 55 -6.78 -2.85 -12.13
CA ALA A 55 -6.94 -1.76 -11.17
C ALA A 55 -6.91 -0.37 -11.83
N MET A 56 -6.33 -0.25 -13.01
CA MET A 56 -6.29 1.01 -13.76
C MET A 56 -7.64 1.35 -14.40
N ILE A 57 -8.56 0.38 -14.48
CA ILE A 57 -9.91 0.58 -15.01
C ILE A 57 -10.88 0.19 -13.88
N PRO A 58 -10.98 1.00 -12.84
CA PRO A 58 -11.77 0.64 -11.66
C PRO A 58 -13.27 0.69 -11.95
N ALA A 59 -14.02 -0.14 -11.27
CA ALA A 59 -15.46 0.02 -11.18
C ALA A 59 -15.78 1.32 -10.44
N ALA A 60 -16.99 1.83 -10.61
CA ALA A 60 -17.36 3.15 -10.10
C ALA A 60 -17.15 3.35 -8.60
N GLU A 61 -17.16 2.26 -7.82
CA GLU A 61 -17.01 2.31 -6.37
C GLU A 61 -15.62 1.92 -5.89
N GLU A 62 -14.72 1.56 -6.82
CA GLU A 62 -13.37 1.15 -6.46
C GLU A 62 -12.43 2.35 -6.41
N ARG A 63 -11.46 2.27 -5.51
CA ARG A 63 -10.35 3.21 -5.41
C ARG A 63 -9.06 2.44 -5.57
N ALA A 64 -8.10 3.04 -6.26
CA ALA A 64 -6.79 2.42 -6.43
C ALA A 64 -5.69 3.46 -6.30
N ARG A 65 -4.54 3.02 -5.78
CA ARG A 65 -3.34 3.83 -5.70
C ARG A 65 -2.17 2.99 -6.16
N PHE A 66 -1.33 3.55 -7.01
CA PHE A 66 -0.25 2.83 -7.69
C PHE A 66 1.09 3.22 -7.12
N PHE A 67 1.96 2.22 -6.98
CA PHE A 67 3.30 2.38 -6.42
C PHE A 67 4.33 1.72 -7.32
N VAL A 68 5.47 2.38 -7.51
CA VAL A 68 6.65 1.77 -8.12
C VAL A 68 7.65 1.48 -7.01
N GLY A 69 8.26 0.30 -7.06
CA GLY A 69 9.21 -0.11 -6.04
C GLY A 69 8.56 -0.61 -4.77
N ALA A 70 9.37 -1.23 -3.94
CA ALA A 70 8.92 -1.84 -2.68
C ALA A 70 10.08 -1.95 -1.71
N VAL A 71 9.77 -2.36 -0.48
CA VAL A 71 10.75 -2.85 0.48
C VAL A 71 10.50 -4.34 0.61
N VAL A 72 11.56 -5.13 0.49
CA VAL A 72 11.47 -6.59 0.55
C VAL A 72 12.34 -7.09 1.69
N TRP A 73 11.80 -7.99 2.49
CA TRP A 73 12.51 -8.62 3.60
C TRP A 73 12.58 -10.12 3.40
N ARG A 74 13.70 -10.71 3.81
CA ARG A 74 13.79 -12.14 3.98
C ARG A 74 13.07 -12.52 5.28
N ARG A 75 12.78 -13.82 5.44
CA ARG A 75 12.13 -14.30 6.65
C ARG A 75 12.90 -13.87 7.89
N GLY A 76 12.23 -13.23 8.83
CA GLY A 76 12.80 -12.79 10.09
C GLY A 76 13.49 -11.44 10.07
N GLU A 77 13.82 -10.90 8.91
CA GLU A 77 14.51 -9.61 8.82
C GLU A 77 13.65 -8.46 9.34
N LEU A 78 12.38 -8.39 8.95
CA LEU A 78 11.48 -7.34 9.41
C LEU A 78 11.30 -7.41 10.93
N ASP A 79 11.08 -8.61 11.47
CA ASP A 79 10.92 -8.78 12.92
C ASP A 79 12.16 -8.31 13.67
N ALA A 80 13.35 -8.61 13.16
CA ALA A 80 14.60 -8.15 13.77
C ALA A 80 14.71 -6.63 13.76
N GLU A 81 14.33 -5.99 12.65
CA GLU A 81 14.38 -4.53 12.53
C GLU A 81 13.35 -3.85 13.43
N ILE A 82 12.18 -4.44 13.60
CA ILE A 82 11.17 -3.94 14.53
C ILE A 82 11.71 -3.99 15.96
N LYS A 83 12.34 -5.10 16.35
CA LYS A 83 12.93 -5.25 17.67
C LYS A 83 14.06 -4.25 17.94
N GLN A 84 14.76 -3.85 16.88
CA GLN A 84 15.83 -2.85 16.97
C GLN A 84 15.29 -1.40 16.95
N GLY A 85 14.00 -1.22 16.81
CA GLY A 85 13.39 0.11 16.78
C GLY A 85 13.50 0.82 15.44
N ALA A 86 13.81 0.09 14.36
CA ALA A 86 13.92 0.69 13.03
C ALA A 86 12.57 1.03 12.38
N TRP A 87 11.49 0.45 12.89
CA TRP A 87 10.15 0.62 12.34
C TRP A 87 9.13 0.89 13.42
N TYR A 88 8.22 1.83 13.14
CA TYR A 88 6.97 1.95 13.88
C TYR A 88 5.96 1.01 13.25
N VAL A 89 5.17 0.32 14.08
CA VAL A 89 4.10 -0.56 13.62
C VAL A 89 2.78 -0.01 14.11
N LEU A 90 1.85 0.16 13.19
CA LEU A 90 0.50 0.66 13.47
C LEU A 90 -0.52 -0.36 12.98
N ASP A 91 -1.65 -0.42 13.65
CA ASP A 91 -2.78 -1.21 13.16
C ASP A 91 -3.29 -0.60 11.85
N ALA A 92 -3.41 -1.43 10.83
CA ALA A 92 -3.86 -0.98 9.53
C ALA A 92 -5.39 -0.86 9.49
N THR A 93 -5.85 0.28 9.00
CA THR A 93 -7.26 0.48 8.67
C THR A 93 -7.34 0.96 7.23
N PRO A 94 -8.48 0.77 6.55
CA PRO A 94 -8.62 1.28 5.18
C PRO A 94 -8.32 2.78 5.06
N GLU A 95 -8.68 3.57 6.05
CA GLU A 95 -8.46 5.01 6.06
C GLU A 95 -6.99 5.37 6.18
N LEU A 96 -6.19 4.56 6.89
CA LEU A 96 -4.75 4.78 7.01
C LEU A 96 -4.00 4.28 5.78
N VAL A 97 -4.44 3.17 5.20
CA VAL A 97 -3.77 2.55 4.05
C VAL A 97 -4.07 3.31 2.75
N LEU A 98 -5.31 3.74 2.57
CA LEU A 98 -5.75 4.53 1.42
C LEU A 98 -6.44 5.82 1.87
N PRO A 99 -5.68 6.76 2.46
CA PRO A 99 -6.27 8.03 2.89
C PRO A 99 -6.69 8.86 1.69
N LYS A 100 -7.68 9.71 1.87
CA LYS A 100 -8.12 10.63 0.82
C LYS A 100 -7.06 11.66 0.49
N ARG A 101 -6.24 12.04 1.47
CA ARG A 101 -5.16 13.01 1.32
C ARG A 101 -3.89 12.47 1.95
N THR A 102 -2.76 12.75 1.31
CA THR A 102 -1.45 12.37 1.83
C THR A 102 -0.72 13.53 2.50
N THR A 103 -1.23 14.76 2.35
CA THR A 103 -0.64 15.93 2.99
C THR A 103 -0.69 15.79 4.52
N GLY A 104 0.46 15.87 5.16
CA GLY A 104 0.57 15.73 6.61
C GLY A 104 0.40 14.30 7.12
N LEU A 105 0.29 13.32 6.24
CA LEU A 105 0.08 11.92 6.61
C LEU A 105 1.26 11.37 7.42
N TRP A 106 2.48 11.64 6.99
CA TRP A 106 3.68 11.12 7.67
C TRP A 106 3.74 11.62 9.12
N GLU A 107 3.54 12.91 9.33
CA GLU A 107 3.56 13.51 10.66
C GLU A 107 2.46 12.92 11.55
N GLU A 108 1.27 12.72 10.99
CA GLU A 108 0.15 12.14 11.75
C GLU A 108 0.42 10.68 12.12
N LEU A 109 0.98 9.89 11.21
CA LEU A 109 1.31 8.50 11.48
C LEU A 109 2.40 8.38 12.54
N VAL A 110 3.43 9.22 12.46
CA VAL A 110 4.50 9.26 13.49
C VAL A 110 3.90 9.63 14.85
N ARG A 111 3.04 10.62 14.90
CA ARG A 111 2.38 11.04 16.14
C ARG A 111 1.57 9.89 16.75
N GLN A 112 0.79 9.18 15.94
CA GLN A 112 0.01 8.02 16.39
C GLN A 112 0.91 6.89 16.90
N ALA A 113 2.00 6.64 16.20
CA ALA A 113 2.95 5.60 16.57
C ALA A 113 3.64 5.92 17.90
N GLU A 114 4.02 7.17 18.12
CA GLU A 114 4.64 7.60 19.37
C GLU A 114 3.66 7.50 20.54
N ILE A 115 2.41 7.89 20.34
CA ILE A 115 1.37 7.77 21.36
C ILE A 115 1.16 6.30 21.73
N SER A 116 1.06 5.42 20.75
CA SER A 116 0.88 3.98 20.97
C SER A 116 2.06 3.38 21.74
N ALA A 117 3.28 3.75 21.38
CA ALA A 117 4.48 3.28 22.07
C ALA A 117 4.52 3.73 23.53
N ASN A 118 4.05 4.94 23.84
CA ASN A 118 4.05 5.50 25.18
C ASN A 118 2.86 5.03 26.03
N ALA A 119 1.88 4.37 25.43
CA ALA A 119 0.69 3.89 26.13
C ALA A 119 0.91 2.57 26.88
N ILE A 120 2.06 1.95 26.75
CA ILE A 120 2.40 0.66 27.38
C ILE A 120 2.87 0.87 28.80
#